data_7f0163855204ba56ea8ee9f22e03a6ce
#
_entry.id   7f0163855204ba56ea8ee9f22e03a6ce
#
_cell.length_a   1.000
_cell.length_b   1.000
_cell.length_c   1.000
_cell.angle_alpha   90.00
_cell.angle_beta   90.00
_cell.angle_gamma   90.00
#
_symmetry.space_group_name_H-M   'P 1'
#
loop_
_entity.id
_entity.type
_entity.pdbx_description
1 polymer ?
#
loop_
_entity_poly.entity_id
_entity_poly.type
_entity_poly.pdbx_seq_one_letter_code
_entity_poly.pdbx_strand_id
1 'polypeptide(L)'
;MVPPKKHLSMLRSYTLADLFTLANGSCGTISIFLCLNYIAEGRNQFFWIAFLLLFAALGWDIVDGYWSRKSGRPSILGADLDSLADVVSFGVAPAVLGFTLGLRGAWDMVILVFFVVCGISRLARFNVTAAALSDESGKVKYFEGTPIPTSILIVGLLGVAFYENAINEALWLGAYRIGPATFHPWTLIYALSGSAMISATLRIPKP
;
A
#
# COMPACT_ATOMS: atom_id res chain seq x y z
N MET A 1 14.06 29.97 30.09
CA MET A 1 12.91 29.20 30.60
C MET A 1 12.35 28.39 29.45
N VAL A 2 12.43 27.05 29.50
CA VAL A 2 11.81 26.15 28.50
C VAL A 2 10.31 26.12 28.83
N PRO A 3 9.41 26.47 27.87
CA PRO A 3 7.99 26.43 28.14
C PRO A 3 7.55 25.01 28.51
N PRO A 4 6.59 24.83 29.42
CA PRO A 4 6.15 23.51 29.83
C PRO A 4 5.59 22.73 28.62
N LYS A 5 6.09 21.49 28.39
CA LYS A 5 5.57 20.58 27.36
C LYS A 5 4.11 20.30 27.69
N LYS A 6 3.20 20.83 26.89
CA LYS A 6 1.76 20.54 27.03
C LYS A 6 1.50 19.10 26.60
N HIS A 7 0.77 18.33 27.41
CA HIS A 7 0.28 17.00 27.04
C HIS A 7 -0.47 17.07 25.70
N LEU A 8 -0.30 16.04 24.84
CA LEU A 8 -0.89 15.95 23.50
C LEU A 8 -0.42 17.04 22.49
N SER A 9 0.80 17.56 22.66
CA SER A 9 1.36 18.57 21.74
C SER A 9 1.46 18.08 20.29
N MET A 10 1.64 16.76 20.06
CA MET A 10 1.71 16.17 18.70
C MET A 10 0.39 16.27 17.94
N LEU A 11 -0.76 16.10 18.58
CA LEU A 11 -2.08 16.20 17.94
C LEU A 11 -2.42 17.62 17.47
N ARG A 12 -1.80 18.65 18.06
CA ARG A 12 -2.03 20.04 17.67
C ARG A 12 -1.24 20.48 16.45
N SER A 13 -0.27 19.70 16.02
CA SER A 13 0.54 19.99 14.82
C SER A 13 -0.07 19.37 13.55
N TYR A 14 -1.14 18.57 13.67
CA TYR A 14 -1.78 17.93 12.50
C TYR A 14 -2.56 18.95 11.68
N THR A 15 -2.40 18.86 10.37
CA THR A 15 -3.19 19.57 9.38
C THR A 15 -4.42 18.74 8.99
N LEU A 16 -5.35 19.32 8.24
CA LEU A 16 -6.46 18.54 7.67
C LEU A 16 -5.98 17.45 6.70
N ALA A 17 -4.89 17.70 5.96
CA ALA A 17 -4.27 16.69 5.11
C ALA A 17 -3.82 15.48 5.94
N ASP A 18 -3.14 15.70 7.07
CA ASP A 18 -2.68 14.62 7.96
C ASP A 18 -3.84 13.75 8.47
N LEU A 19 -5.05 14.33 8.65
CA LEU A 19 -6.24 13.55 9.03
C LEU A 19 -6.71 12.63 7.89
N PHE A 20 -6.63 13.08 6.64
CA PHE A 20 -6.95 12.24 5.48
C PHE A 20 -5.93 11.11 5.32
N THR A 21 -4.66 11.40 5.54
CA THR A 21 -3.59 10.39 5.57
C THR A 21 -3.84 9.33 6.66
N LEU A 22 -4.24 9.76 7.86
CA LEU A 22 -4.62 8.83 8.93
C LEU A 22 -5.87 8.00 8.58
N ALA A 23 -6.83 8.58 7.86
CA ALA A 23 -7.99 7.84 7.36
C ALA A 23 -7.59 6.79 6.32
N ASN A 24 -6.64 7.11 5.41
CA ASN A 24 -6.02 6.15 4.49
C ASN A 24 -5.45 4.95 5.29
N GLY A 25 -4.51 5.17 6.20
CA GLY A 25 -3.90 4.11 7.00
C GLY A 25 -4.90 3.33 7.86
N SER A 26 -5.97 3.99 8.34
CA SER A 26 -7.05 3.33 9.07
C SER A 26 -7.84 2.36 8.18
N CYS A 27 -8.17 2.77 6.95
CA CYS A 27 -8.83 1.90 5.97
C CYS A 27 -8.00 0.65 5.67
N GLY A 28 -6.68 0.80 5.46
CA GLY A 28 -5.77 -0.33 5.27
C GLY A 28 -5.74 -1.27 6.48
N THR A 29 -5.64 -0.72 7.68
CA THR A 29 -5.61 -1.51 8.92
C THR A 29 -6.92 -2.27 9.15
N ILE A 30 -8.08 -1.62 8.97
CA ILE A 30 -9.39 -2.27 9.09
C ILE A 30 -9.54 -3.35 8.02
N SER A 31 -9.07 -3.12 6.80
CA SER A 31 -9.06 -4.13 5.73
C SER A 31 -8.30 -5.39 6.15
N ILE A 32 -7.14 -5.26 6.81
CA ILE A 32 -6.37 -6.39 7.34
C ILE A 32 -7.19 -7.16 8.39
N PHE A 33 -7.82 -6.47 9.34
CA PHE A 33 -8.65 -7.14 10.36
C PHE A 33 -9.84 -7.88 9.75
N LEU A 34 -10.46 -7.31 8.73
CA LEU A 34 -11.55 -7.97 8.01
C LEU A 34 -11.09 -9.20 7.22
N CYS A 35 -9.88 -9.17 6.66
CA CYS A 35 -9.26 -10.34 6.05
C CYS A 35 -9.07 -11.48 7.08
N LEU A 36 -8.61 -11.15 8.30
CA LEU A 36 -8.48 -12.13 9.39
C LEU A 36 -9.84 -12.69 9.81
N ASN A 37 -10.87 -11.83 9.92
CA ASN A 37 -12.23 -12.28 10.20
C ASN A 37 -12.79 -13.17 9.08
N TYR A 38 -12.50 -12.86 7.82
CA TYR A 38 -12.89 -13.72 6.71
C TYR A 38 -12.24 -15.11 6.80
N ILE A 39 -10.95 -15.19 7.15
CA ILE A 39 -10.26 -16.47 7.34
C ILE A 39 -10.88 -17.27 8.50
N ALA A 40 -11.29 -16.59 9.58
CA ALA A 40 -11.85 -17.22 10.77
C ALA A 40 -13.31 -17.69 10.58
N GLU A 41 -14.14 -16.89 9.92
CA GLU A 41 -15.59 -17.10 9.86
C GLU A 41 -16.11 -17.54 8.48
N GLY A 42 -15.34 -17.34 7.40
CA GLY A 42 -15.73 -17.67 6.03
C GLY A 42 -16.83 -16.75 5.44
N ARG A 43 -17.15 -15.63 6.08
CA ARG A 43 -18.23 -14.73 5.64
C ARG A 43 -17.76 -13.80 4.55
N ASN A 44 -18.30 -13.95 3.34
CA ASN A 44 -17.93 -13.16 2.15
C ASN A 44 -18.06 -11.64 2.34
N GLN A 45 -18.92 -11.20 3.25
CA GLN A 45 -19.10 -9.78 3.57
C GLN A 45 -17.80 -9.14 4.05
N PHE A 46 -17.00 -9.82 4.87
CA PHE A 46 -15.73 -9.30 5.38
C PHE A 46 -14.74 -9.05 4.24
N PHE A 47 -14.69 -9.96 3.27
CA PHE A 47 -13.83 -9.76 2.11
C PHE A 47 -14.25 -8.54 1.29
N TRP A 48 -15.53 -8.42 0.97
CA TRP A 48 -16.03 -7.29 0.17
C TRP A 48 -15.84 -5.95 0.86
N ILE A 49 -16.04 -5.88 2.18
CA ILE A 49 -15.79 -4.65 2.93
C ILE A 49 -14.28 -4.35 2.94
N ALA A 50 -13.42 -5.35 3.17
CA ALA A 50 -11.97 -5.19 3.11
C ALA A 50 -11.51 -4.64 1.75
N PHE A 51 -12.04 -5.22 0.66
CA PHE A 51 -11.78 -4.80 -0.71
C PHE A 51 -12.20 -3.34 -0.95
N LEU A 52 -13.42 -2.95 -0.58
CA LEU A 52 -13.92 -1.58 -0.75
C LEU A 52 -13.13 -0.56 0.08
N LEU A 53 -12.66 -0.95 1.27
CA LEU A 53 -11.84 -0.08 2.11
C LEU A 53 -10.49 0.26 1.47
N LEU A 54 -9.90 -0.62 0.67
CA LEU A 54 -8.66 -0.33 -0.05
C LEU A 54 -8.88 0.69 -1.18
N PHE A 55 -10.03 0.66 -1.85
CA PHE A 55 -10.41 1.72 -2.79
C PHE A 55 -10.72 3.04 -2.08
N ALA A 56 -11.34 2.98 -0.89
CA ALA A 56 -11.53 4.17 -0.06
C ALA A 56 -10.19 4.75 0.42
N ALA A 57 -9.22 3.90 0.78
CA ALA A 57 -7.86 4.32 1.12
C ALA A 57 -7.21 5.11 -0.02
N LEU A 58 -7.31 4.62 -1.27
CA LEU A 58 -6.85 5.35 -2.45
C LEU A 58 -7.58 6.70 -2.62
N GLY A 59 -8.88 6.74 -2.34
CA GLY A 59 -9.64 8.00 -2.36
C GLY A 59 -9.10 9.02 -1.35
N TRP A 60 -8.81 8.59 -0.13
CA TRP A 60 -8.22 9.45 0.90
C TRP A 60 -6.81 9.92 0.54
N ASP A 61 -5.95 9.07 -0.01
CA ASP A 61 -4.62 9.41 -0.52
C ASP A 61 -4.67 10.52 -1.60
N ILE A 62 -5.62 10.41 -2.54
CA ILE A 62 -5.81 11.45 -3.57
C ILE A 62 -6.27 12.78 -2.94
N VAL A 63 -7.17 12.71 -1.96
CA VAL A 63 -7.72 13.89 -1.29
C VAL A 63 -6.66 14.60 -0.47
N ASP A 64 -5.84 13.87 0.31
CA ASP A 64 -4.78 14.49 1.11
C ASP A 64 -3.71 15.14 0.23
N GLY A 65 -3.29 14.48 -0.84
CA GLY A 65 -2.37 15.04 -1.82
C GLY A 65 -2.91 16.31 -2.51
N TYR A 66 -4.21 16.36 -2.81
CA TYR A 66 -4.85 17.56 -3.33
C TYR A 66 -4.86 18.70 -2.28
N TRP A 67 -5.25 18.37 -1.04
CA TRP A 67 -5.38 19.35 0.03
C TRP A 67 -4.03 19.91 0.48
N SER A 68 -3.01 19.07 0.57
CA SER A 68 -1.63 19.45 0.88
C SER A 68 -1.10 20.49 -0.11
N ARG A 69 -1.30 20.27 -1.41
CA ARG A 69 -0.90 21.23 -2.46
C ARG A 69 -1.67 22.55 -2.37
N LYS A 70 -2.96 22.50 -2.03
CA LYS A 70 -3.82 23.69 -1.97
C LYS A 70 -3.55 24.54 -0.73
N SER A 71 -3.22 23.93 0.40
CA SER A 71 -3.02 24.66 1.66
C SER A 71 -1.71 25.45 1.70
N GLY A 72 -0.74 25.11 0.84
CA GLY A 72 0.56 25.80 0.79
C GLY A 72 1.40 25.71 2.08
N ARG A 73 0.97 24.87 3.03
CA ARG A 73 1.64 24.62 4.31
C ARG A 73 2.00 23.14 4.42
N PRO A 74 3.20 22.75 3.98
CA PRO A 74 3.62 21.37 4.17
C PRO A 74 3.74 21.10 5.68
N SER A 75 3.11 20.02 6.14
CA SER A 75 3.34 19.50 7.50
C SER A 75 4.75 18.92 7.56
N ILE A 76 5.47 19.21 8.65
CA ILE A 76 6.81 18.66 8.90
C ILE A 76 6.75 17.12 8.96
N LEU A 77 5.63 16.57 9.44
CA LEU A 77 5.42 15.12 9.57
C LEU A 77 4.63 14.53 8.40
N GLY A 78 4.02 15.37 7.54
CA GLY A 78 3.06 14.93 6.53
C GLY A 78 3.62 13.90 5.56
N ALA A 79 4.82 14.13 5.01
CA ALA A 79 5.43 13.20 4.05
C ALA A 79 5.80 11.85 4.67
N ASP A 80 6.24 11.83 5.92
CA ASP A 80 6.57 10.59 6.63
C ASP A 80 5.29 9.84 7.02
N LEU A 81 4.27 10.58 7.49
CA LEU A 81 2.97 10.02 7.84
C LEU A 81 2.29 9.38 6.61
N ASP A 82 2.33 10.07 5.48
CA ASP A 82 1.83 9.61 4.18
C ASP A 82 2.52 8.30 3.77
N SER A 83 3.85 8.27 3.79
CA SER A 83 4.61 7.06 3.47
C SER A 83 4.29 5.88 4.40
N LEU A 84 4.07 6.13 5.69
CA LEU A 84 3.70 5.08 6.65
C LEU A 84 2.28 4.56 6.40
N ALA A 85 1.33 5.44 6.12
CA ALA A 85 -0.04 5.06 5.77
C ALA A 85 -0.08 4.26 4.47
N ASP A 86 0.67 4.69 3.46
CA ASP A 86 0.78 4.02 2.16
C ASP A 86 1.38 2.62 2.26
N VAL A 87 2.40 2.42 3.10
CA VAL A 87 2.94 1.06 3.37
C VAL A 87 1.85 0.13 3.89
N VAL A 88 1.00 0.61 4.79
CA VAL A 88 -0.09 -0.21 5.35
C VAL A 88 -1.15 -0.49 4.29
N SER A 89 -1.65 0.54 3.61
CA SER A 89 -2.82 0.46 2.73
C SER A 89 -2.51 -0.13 1.36
N PHE A 90 -1.34 0.15 0.79
CA PHE A 90 -0.96 -0.27 -0.56
C PHE A 90 0.20 -1.27 -0.61
N GLY A 91 0.85 -1.53 0.53
CA GLY A 91 1.85 -2.57 0.69
C GLY A 91 1.29 -3.78 1.42
N VAL A 92 1.09 -3.66 2.73
CA VAL A 92 0.73 -4.77 3.62
C VAL A 92 -0.68 -5.30 3.35
N ALA A 93 -1.68 -4.43 3.27
CA ALA A 93 -3.07 -4.85 3.13
C ALA A 93 -3.34 -5.60 1.81
N PRO A 94 -2.83 -5.20 0.62
CA PRO A 94 -2.93 -6.00 -0.60
C PRO A 94 -2.23 -7.36 -0.51
N ALA A 95 -1.08 -7.44 0.17
CA ALA A 95 -0.39 -8.70 0.40
C ALA A 95 -1.22 -9.65 1.29
N VAL A 96 -1.80 -9.13 2.38
CA VAL A 96 -2.71 -9.88 3.26
C VAL A 96 -3.98 -10.31 2.51
N LEU A 97 -4.52 -9.47 1.63
CA LEU A 97 -5.68 -9.81 0.80
C LEU A 97 -5.37 -11.00 -0.11
N GLY A 98 -4.20 -11.00 -0.78
CA GLY A 98 -3.75 -12.13 -1.60
C GLY A 98 -3.57 -13.41 -0.78
N PHE A 99 -2.94 -13.31 0.39
CA PHE A 99 -2.81 -14.43 1.32
C PHE A 99 -4.19 -14.97 1.75
N THR A 100 -5.15 -14.09 1.98
CA THR A 100 -6.52 -14.43 2.38
C THR A 100 -7.21 -15.27 1.31
N LEU A 101 -6.96 -14.99 0.03
CA LEU A 101 -7.55 -15.69 -1.11
C LEU A 101 -6.88 -17.03 -1.46
N GLY A 102 -5.78 -17.37 -0.82
CA GLY A 102 -5.16 -18.68 -1.00
C GLY A 102 -3.68 -18.66 -1.37
N LEU A 103 -3.03 -17.50 -1.52
CA LEU A 103 -1.59 -17.40 -1.75
C LEU A 103 -0.82 -17.68 -0.45
N ARG A 104 -0.88 -18.95 0.02
CA ARG A 104 -0.38 -19.37 1.35
C ARG A 104 0.83 -20.31 1.28
N GLY A 105 1.30 -20.63 0.08
CA GLY A 105 2.51 -21.41 -0.08
C GLY A 105 3.74 -20.69 0.48
N ALA A 106 4.78 -21.44 0.88
CA ALA A 106 5.98 -20.80 1.41
C ALA A 106 6.65 -19.89 0.38
N TRP A 107 6.65 -20.27 -0.90
CA TRP A 107 7.12 -19.40 -1.97
C TRP A 107 6.23 -18.18 -2.16
N ASP A 108 4.91 -18.33 -2.00
CA ASP A 108 3.99 -17.20 -2.09
C ASP A 108 4.28 -16.19 -0.99
N MET A 109 4.49 -16.63 0.25
CA MET A 109 4.83 -15.75 1.37
C MET A 109 6.13 -14.99 1.11
N VAL A 110 7.16 -15.65 0.56
CA VAL A 110 8.43 -14.98 0.19
C VAL A 110 8.18 -13.86 -0.82
N ILE A 111 7.35 -14.11 -1.83
CA ILE A 111 7.03 -13.13 -2.87
C ILE A 111 6.17 -11.97 -2.31
N LEU A 112 5.18 -12.28 -1.46
CA LEU A 112 4.37 -11.25 -0.81
C LEU A 112 5.22 -10.35 0.09
N VAL A 113 6.16 -10.93 0.86
CA VAL A 113 7.12 -10.15 1.66
C VAL A 113 8.04 -9.31 0.77
N PHE A 114 8.56 -9.89 -0.32
CA PHE A 114 9.37 -9.16 -1.30
C PHE A 114 8.62 -7.92 -1.83
N PHE A 115 7.34 -8.08 -2.21
CA PHE A 115 6.51 -6.96 -2.67
C PHE A 115 6.42 -5.84 -1.64
N VAL A 116 6.13 -6.16 -0.37
CA VAL A 116 6.04 -5.18 0.72
C VAL A 116 7.38 -4.47 0.93
N VAL A 117 8.49 -5.21 0.96
CA VAL A 117 9.84 -4.67 1.14
C VAL A 117 10.23 -3.74 -0.02
N CYS A 118 9.86 -4.08 -1.26
CA CYS A 118 10.03 -3.20 -2.40
C CYS A 118 9.27 -1.88 -2.25
N GLY A 119 8.01 -1.94 -1.77
CA GLY A 119 7.20 -0.76 -1.47
C GLY A 119 7.83 0.15 -0.42
N ILE A 120 8.29 -0.42 0.70
CA ILE A 120 9.01 0.30 1.77
C ILE A 120 10.29 0.95 1.21
N SER A 121 11.10 0.20 0.48
CA SER A 121 12.36 0.69 -0.09
C SER A 121 12.12 1.85 -1.07
N ARG A 122 11.08 1.74 -1.89
CA ARG A 122 10.68 2.80 -2.83
C ARG A 122 10.28 4.08 -2.12
N LEU A 123 9.42 3.99 -1.08
CA LEU A 123 8.97 5.17 -0.33
C LEU A 123 10.11 5.84 0.43
N ALA A 124 10.97 5.06 1.07
CA ALA A 124 12.15 5.57 1.74
C ALA A 124 13.09 6.32 0.76
N ARG A 125 13.34 5.74 -0.43
CA ARG A 125 14.14 6.39 -1.47
C ARG A 125 13.50 7.70 -1.94
N PHE A 126 12.18 7.69 -2.17
CA PHE A 126 11.45 8.87 -2.62
C PHE A 126 11.57 10.02 -1.62
N ASN A 127 11.41 9.77 -0.32
CA ASN A 127 11.51 10.78 0.72
C ASN A 127 12.92 11.42 0.77
N VAL A 128 13.96 10.61 0.67
CA VAL A 128 15.35 11.12 0.63
C VAL A 128 15.61 11.94 -0.65
N THR A 129 15.16 11.44 -1.79
CA THR A 129 15.40 12.11 -3.08
C THR A 129 14.59 13.41 -3.18
N ALA A 130 13.36 13.42 -2.71
CA ALA A 130 12.52 14.62 -2.68
C ALA A 130 13.13 15.71 -1.79
N ALA A 131 13.68 15.35 -0.63
CA ALA A 131 14.40 16.28 0.24
C ALA A 131 15.66 16.86 -0.38
N ALA A 132 16.42 16.03 -1.12
CA ALA A 132 17.68 16.46 -1.78
C ALA A 132 17.43 17.32 -3.03
N LEU A 133 16.32 17.14 -3.74
CA LEU A 133 16.00 17.88 -4.98
C LEU A 133 15.18 19.16 -4.73
N SER A 134 14.74 19.42 -3.50
CA SER A 134 13.98 20.63 -3.16
C SER A 134 14.84 21.91 -3.05
N ASP A 135 16.15 21.84 -3.33
CA ASP A 135 17.06 22.97 -3.05
C ASP A 135 17.16 24.04 -4.13
N GLU A 136 16.75 23.90 -5.38
CA GLU A 136 16.87 25.02 -6.34
C GLU A 136 15.76 25.17 -7.42
N SER A 137 14.96 24.17 -7.72
CA SER A 137 13.93 24.32 -8.77
C SER A 137 12.57 23.72 -8.50
N GLY A 138 12.37 23.03 -7.38
CA GLY A 138 11.05 22.53 -6.95
C GLY A 138 10.35 21.53 -7.87
N LYS A 139 11.00 21.08 -8.95
CA LYS A 139 10.37 20.19 -9.94
C LYS A 139 11.23 18.95 -10.21
N VAL A 140 10.86 17.85 -9.60
CA VAL A 140 11.31 16.52 -10.03
C VAL A 140 10.69 16.24 -11.40
N LYS A 141 11.52 16.08 -12.44
CA LYS A 141 11.05 15.91 -13.83
C LYS A 141 10.43 14.55 -14.13
N TYR A 142 10.71 13.52 -13.34
CA TYR A 142 10.19 12.16 -13.52
C TYR A 142 10.24 11.38 -12.20
N PHE A 143 9.36 10.40 -12.08
CA PHE A 143 9.42 9.43 -10.98
C PHE A 143 10.21 8.20 -11.42
N GLU A 144 11.08 7.67 -10.57
CA GLU A 144 11.71 6.38 -10.74
C GLU A 144 10.84 5.29 -10.16
N GLY A 145 10.50 4.27 -10.95
CA GLY A 145 9.61 3.18 -10.58
C GLY A 145 8.12 3.54 -10.52
N THR A 146 7.28 2.50 -10.34
CA THR A 146 5.83 2.70 -10.19
C THR A 146 5.46 3.19 -8.80
N PRO A 147 4.46 4.08 -8.65
CA PRO A 147 3.93 4.47 -7.34
C PRO A 147 3.36 3.27 -6.59
N ILE A 148 3.48 3.24 -5.26
CA ILE A 148 2.94 2.14 -4.43
C ILE A 148 1.40 2.01 -4.55
N PRO A 149 0.59 3.09 -4.72
CA PRO A 149 -0.84 2.96 -4.93
C PRO A 149 -1.25 2.19 -6.20
N THR A 150 -0.32 1.93 -7.15
CA THR A 150 -0.61 1.07 -8.31
C THR A 150 -0.95 -0.36 -7.92
N SER A 151 -0.64 -0.80 -6.69
CA SER A 151 -1.07 -2.08 -6.12
C SER A 151 -2.60 -2.24 -6.09
N ILE A 152 -3.36 -1.15 -6.20
CA ILE A 152 -4.83 -1.20 -6.30
C ILE A 152 -5.30 -2.00 -7.53
N LEU A 153 -4.48 -2.08 -8.58
CA LEU A 153 -4.77 -2.94 -9.73
C LEU A 153 -4.74 -4.42 -9.34
N ILE A 154 -3.80 -4.81 -8.49
CA ILE A 154 -3.75 -6.18 -7.94
C ILE A 154 -5.00 -6.43 -7.10
N VAL A 155 -5.38 -5.48 -6.23
CA VAL A 155 -6.61 -5.57 -5.44
C VAL A 155 -7.83 -5.75 -6.35
N GLY A 156 -7.93 -5.00 -7.45
CA GLY A 156 -9.00 -5.16 -8.44
C GLY A 156 -9.06 -6.56 -9.05
N LEU A 157 -7.91 -7.11 -9.45
CA LEU A 157 -7.81 -8.48 -9.96
C LEU A 157 -8.20 -9.53 -8.92
N LEU A 158 -7.81 -9.34 -7.65
CA LEU A 158 -8.23 -10.22 -6.56
C LEU A 158 -9.74 -10.16 -6.30
N GLY A 159 -10.35 -8.98 -6.44
CA GLY A 159 -11.80 -8.82 -6.36
C GLY A 159 -12.52 -9.59 -7.46
N VAL A 160 -12.01 -9.59 -8.69
CA VAL A 160 -12.54 -10.40 -9.80
C VAL A 160 -12.38 -11.88 -9.50
N ALA A 161 -11.20 -12.32 -9.05
CA ALA A 161 -10.97 -13.72 -8.68
C ALA A 161 -11.93 -14.19 -7.58
N PHE A 162 -12.18 -13.34 -6.58
CA PHE A 162 -13.14 -13.63 -5.53
C PHE A 162 -14.59 -13.73 -6.07
N TYR A 163 -14.97 -12.83 -6.96
CA TYR A 163 -16.30 -12.85 -7.59
C TYR A 163 -16.53 -14.15 -8.40
N GLU A 164 -15.51 -14.61 -9.13
CA GLU A 164 -15.53 -15.86 -9.90
C GLU A 164 -15.32 -17.12 -9.04
N ASN A 165 -15.27 -16.98 -7.70
CA ASN A 165 -14.94 -18.06 -6.77
C ASN A 165 -13.60 -18.76 -7.05
N ALA A 166 -12.67 -18.09 -7.73
CA ALA A 166 -11.32 -18.57 -8.00
C ALA A 166 -10.42 -18.30 -6.78
N ILE A 167 -10.67 -19.03 -5.68
CA ILE A 167 -10.01 -18.86 -4.39
C ILE A 167 -9.48 -20.19 -3.86
N ASN A 168 -8.47 -20.16 -3.01
CA ASN A 168 -7.83 -21.34 -2.42
C ASN A 168 -7.42 -22.35 -3.50
N GLU A 169 -7.97 -23.57 -3.47
CA GLU A 169 -7.66 -24.63 -4.44
C GLU A 169 -8.17 -24.35 -5.86
N ALA A 170 -9.21 -23.52 -5.98
CA ALA A 170 -9.76 -23.09 -7.28
C ALA A 170 -9.05 -21.86 -7.86
N LEU A 171 -7.93 -21.44 -7.28
CA LEU A 171 -7.18 -20.27 -7.74
C LEU A 171 -6.74 -20.48 -9.20
N TRP A 172 -6.90 -19.45 -10.02
CA TRP A 172 -6.47 -19.50 -11.43
C TRP A 172 -4.99 -19.87 -11.54
N LEU A 173 -4.65 -20.64 -12.57
CA LEU A 173 -3.33 -21.20 -12.82
C LEU A 173 -2.90 -22.30 -11.83
N GLY A 174 -3.74 -22.64 -10.84
CA GLY A 174 -3.49 -23.73 -9.91
C GLY A 174 -2.30 -23.53 -8.98
N ALA A 175 -1.90 -24.62 -8.33
CA ALA A 175 -0.78 -24.67 -7.40
C ALA A 175 0.28 -25.65 -7.89
N TYR A 176 1.54 -25.28 -7.82
CA TYR A 176 2.68 -26.11 -8.21
C TYR A 176 3.55 -26.39 -6.98
N ARG A 177 4.04 -27.61 -6.89
CA ARG A 177 4.97 -27.99 -5.82
C ARG A 177 6.41 -27.81 -6.31
N ILE A 178 7.14 -26.86 -5.71
CA ILE A 178 8.54 -26.61 -6.02
C ILE A 178 9.37 -26.95 -4.78
N GLY A 179 10.04 -28.11 -4.83
CA GLY A 179 10.74 -28.68 -3.67
C GLY A 179 9.75 -29.01 -2.55
N PRO A 180 10.01 -28.61 -1.29
CA PRO A 180 9.14 -28.89 -0.15
C PRO A 180 7.95 -27.93 -0.04
N ALA A 181 7.87 -26.89 -0.89
CA ALA A 181 6.92 -25.78 -0.75
C ALA A 181 5.99 -25.64 -1.95
N THR A 182 4.80 -25.09 -1.68
CA THR A 182 3.80 -24.75 -2.70
C THR A 182 4.06 -23.35 -3.26
N PHE A 183 3.82 -23.20 -4.56
CA PHE A 183 3.90 -21.97 -5.32
C PHE A 183 2.66 -21.80 -6.17
N HIS A 184 2.04 -20.64 -6.11
CA HIS A 184 0.93 -20.26 -6.98
C HIS A 184 1.44 -19.22 -8.00
N PRO A 185 1.35 -19.48 -9.33
CA PRO A 185 1.81 -18.52 -10.34
C PRO A 185 1.19 -17.14 -10.23
N TRP A 186 0.03 -17.05 -9.62
CA TRP A 186 -0.66 -15.78 -9.33
C TRP A 186 0.19 -14.81 -8.50
N THR A 187 1.09 -15.32 -7.64
CA THR A 187 1.99 -14.46 -6.87
C THR A 187 2.98 -13.68 -7.74
N LEU A 188 3.20 -14.10 -9.00
CA LEU A 188 4.09 -13.39 -9.92
C LEU A 188 3.62 -11.95 -10.21
N ILE A 189 2.32 -11.65 -10.10
CA ILE A 189 1.84 -10.27 -10.23
C ILE A 189 2.41 -9.36 -9.14
N TYR A 190 2.58 -9.88 -7.91
CA TYR A 190 3.22 -9.17 -6.82
C TYR A 190 4.73 -9.02 -7.05
N ALA A 191 5.40 -10.07 -7.55
CA ALA A 191 6.81 -10.01 -7.91
C ALA A 191 7.07 -8.95 -8.99
N LEU A 192 6.23 -8.92 -10.02
CA LEU A 192 6.31 -7.92 -11.11
C LEU A 192 6.06 -6.51 -10.59
N SER A 193 5.01 -6.32 -9.78
CA SER A 193 4.70 -5.02 -9.19
C SER A 193 5.82 -4.53 -8.27
N GLY A 194 6.33 -5.38 -7.37
CA GLY A 194 7.46 -5.04 -6.50
C GLY A 194 8.73 -4.69 -7.28
N SER A 195 9.04 -5.48 -8.32
CA SER A 195 10.19 -5.20 -9.20
C SER A 195 10.03 -3.88 -9.96
N ALA A 196 8.81 -3.55 -10.42
CA ALA A 196 8.52 -2.29 -11.08
C ALA A 196 8.65 -1.09 -10.13
N MET A 197 8.30 -1.25 -8.84
CA MET A 197 8.45 -0.20 -7.82
C MET A 197 9.91 0.19 -7.58
N ILE A 198 10.85 -0.77 -7.59
CA ILE A 198 12.27 -0.52 -7.34
C ILE A 198 13.08 -0.30 -8.62
N SER A 199 12.45 -0.34 -9.79
CA SER A 199 13.13 -0.16 -11.07
C SER A 199 13.60 1.30 -11.24
N ALA A 200 14.90 1.50 -11.40
CA ALA A 200 15.48 2.80 -11.70
C ALA A 200 15.37 3.17 -13.21
N THR A 201 15.07 2.20 -14.07
CA THR A 201 14.97 2.39 -15.51
C THR A 201 13.58 2.82 -15.95
N LEU A 202 12.56 2.54 -15.15
CA LEU A 202 11.17 2.88 -15.42
C LEU A 202 10.93 4.34 -15.00
N ARG A 203 11.03 5.26 -15.98
CA ARG A 203 10.85 6.68 -15.76
C ARG A 203 9.44 7.08 -16.18
N ILE A 204 8.61 7.48 -15.21
CA ILE A 204 7.24 7.95 -15.45
C ILE A 204 7.27 9.48 -15.45
N PRO A 205 6.94 10.13 -16.60
CA PRO A 205 6.86 11.59 -16.64
C PRO A 205 5.78 12.08 -15.67
N LYS A 206 6.10 13.17 -14.96
CA LYS A 206 5.11 13.85 -14.10
C LYS A 206 4.17 14.64 -14.99
N PRO A 207 2.83 14.48 -14.86
CA PRO A 207 1.86 15.30 -15.58
C PRO A 207 1.88 16.76 -15.15
#